data_7d62f547a36d0c385b33acf41cb6e2c1
#
_entry.id   7d62f547a36d0c385b33acf41cb6e2c1
#
_cell.length_a   1.000
_cell.length_b   1.000
_cell.length_c   1.000
_cell.angle_alpha   90.00
_cell.angle_beta   90.00
_cell.angle_gamma   90.00
#
_symmetry.space_group_name_H-M   'P 1'
#
loop_
_entity.id
_entity.type
_entity.pdbx_description
1 polymer ?
#
loop_
_entity_poly.entity_id
_entity_poly.type
_entity_poly.pdbx_seq_one_letter_code
_entity_poly.pdbx_strand_id
1 'polypeptide(L)'
;NDNIKATKEGLDQDKQAVKESVTTVGIVENGDLTARITANPRNPQLIELKSVLNNLLDVLQTKVGKDMNKIHSIFEEFKSLDFRHKIENASGSVEVTTNALGEEIIKMLKQSSEFANSLANESSKLQNAVQNLTSSSNSQAASLEETAAALEEITSSMQNVSQKTSDVITQSEEIKNVTGIIGDIA
;
A
#
# COMPACT_ATOMS: atom_id res chain seq x y z
N ASN A 1 16.94 -16.09 -76.69
CA ASN A 1 17.77 -16.25 -75.44
C ASN A 1 17.34 -15.29 -74.32
N ASP A 2 17.02 -14.02 -74.64
CA ASP A 2 16.69 -13.00 -73.60
C ASP A 2 15.39 -13.29 -72.84
N ASN A 3 14.32 -13.79 -73.52
CA ASN A 3 13.05 -14.15 -72.85
C ASN A 3 13.24 -15.32 -71.86
N ILE A 4 14.06 -16.31 -72.19
CA ILE A 4 14.31 -17.47 -71.33
C ILE A 4 15.08 -17.02 -70.09
N LYS A 5 16.03 -16.13 -70.27
CA LYS A 5 16.84 -15.55 -69.19
C LYS A 5 15.96 -14.73 -68.22
N ALA A 6 15.09 -13.83 -68.76
CA ALA A 6 14.17 -13.01 -67.98
C ALA A 6 13.14 -13.84 -67.23
N THR A 7 12.64 -14.93 -67.81
CA THR A 7 11.73 -15.86 -67.13
C THR A 7 12.42 -16.61 -65.99
N LYS A 8 13.67 -17.05 -66.18
CA LYS A 8 14.46 -17.73 -65.15
C LYS A 8 14.76 -16.79 -63.97
N GLU A 9 15.18 -15.53 -64.28
CA GLU A 9 15.43 -14.51 -63.28
C GLU A 9 14.16 -14.22 -62.44
N GLY A 10 12.99 -14.12 -63.10
CA GLY A 10 11.70 -13.93 -62.41
C GLY A 10 11.36 -15.09 -61.48
N LEU A 11 11.55 -16.31 -61.93
CA LEU A 11 11.30 -17.51 -61.12
C LEU A 11 12.27 -17.58 -59.88
N ASP A 12 13.51 -17.19 -60.08
CA ASP A 12 14.49 -17.18 -58.97
C ASP A 12 14.15 -16.07 -57.96
N GLN A 13 13.68 -14.90 -58.38
CA GLN A 13 13.16 -13.85 -57.51
C GLN A 13 11.94 -14.31 -56.69
N ASP A 14 11.01 -15.00 -57.33
CA ASP A 14 9.80 -15.54 -56.68
C ASP A 14 10.19 -16.62 -55.64
N LYS A 15 11.10 -17.52 -55.97
CA LYS A 15 11.60 -18.53 -55.01
C LYS A 15 12.31 -17.88 -53.82
N GLN A 16 13.10 -16.81 -54.06
CA GLN A 16 13.77 -16.08 -53.01
C GLN A 16 12.75 -15.42 -52.08
N ALA A 17 11.69 -14.78 -52.62
CA ALA A 17 10.65 -14.20 -51.82
C ALA A 17 9.92 -15.18 -50.93
N VAL A 18 9.59 -16.39 -51.43
CA VAL A 18 8.99 -17.45 -50.65
C VAL A 18 9.93 -17.91 -49.54
N LYS A 19 11.22 -18.10 -49.84
CA LYS A 19 12.23 -18.54 -48.88
C LYS A 19 12.40 -17.46 -47.75
N GLU A 20 12.48 -16.22 -48.15
CA GLU A 20 12.63 -15.08 -47.19
C GLU A 20 11.37 -14.95 -46.34
N SER A 21 10.16 -15.16 -46.89
CA SER A 21 8.93 -15.15 -46.10
C SER A 21 8.94 -16.22 -45.02
N VAL A 22 9.36 -17.44 -45.32
CA VAL A 22 9.51 -18.53 -44.34
C VAL A 22 10.53 -18.17 -43.27
N THR A 23 11.67 -17.61 -43.67
CA THR A 23 12.71 -17.19 -42.74
C THR A 23 12.21 -16.07 -41.82
N THR A 24 11.53 -15.07 -42.39
CA THR A 24 10.96 -13.94 -41.63
C THR A 24 9.95 -14.43 -40.58
N VAL A 25 9.05 -15.34 -40.95
CA VAL A 25 8.10 -15.96 -40.00
C VAL A 25 8.85 -16.67 -38.87
N GLY A 26 9.89 -17.45 -39.19
CA GLY A 26 10.71 -18.12 -38.15
C GLY A 26 11.43 -17.13 -37.21
N ILE A 27 11.85 -15.97 -37.69
CA ILE A 27 12.43 -14.91 -36.82
C ILE A 27 11.35 -14.37 -35.89
N VAL A 28 10.14 -14.11 -36.43
CA VAL A 28 8.99 -13.63 -35.66
C VAL A 28 8.54 -14.66 -34.61
N GLU A 29 8.52 -15.94 -34.94
CA GLU A 29 8.22 -17.02 -33.99
C GLU A 29 9.22 -17.03 -32.81
N ASN A 30 10.46 -16.61 -33.05
CA ASN A 30 11.47 -16.46 -32.01
C ASN A 30 11.40 -15.11 -31.25
N GLY A 31 10.36 -14.29 -31.50
CA GLY A 31 10.05 -13.10 -30.76
C GLY A 31 10.55 -11.77 -31.34
N ASP A 32 11.32 -11.77 -32.43
CA ASP A 32 11.79 -10.56 -33.11
C ASP A 32 10.76 -10.06 -34.13
N LEU A 33 10.05 -8.99 -33.79
CA LEU A 33 9.03 -8.35 -34.64
C LEU A 33 9.62 -7.28 -35.59
N THR A 34 10.94 -7.14 -35.67
CA THR A 34 11.59 -6.17 -36.57
C THR A 34 11.86 -6.73 -37.95
N ALA A 35 11.81 -8.06 -38.10
CA ALA A 35 12.07 -8.72 -39.39
C ALA A 35 11.06 -8.29 -40.46
N ARG A 36 11.53 -8.13 -41.70
CA ARG A 36 10.69 -7.77 -42.87
C ARG A 36 11.15 -8.55 -44.08
N ILE A 37 10.19 -8.81 -44.99
CA ILE A 37 10.45 -9.41 -46.28
C ILE A 37 10.93 -8.32 -47.23
N THR A 38 12.15 -8.42 -47.71
CA THR A 38 12.81 -7.43 -48.59
C THR A 38 12.84 -7.85 -50.04
N ALA A 39 12.82 -9.17 -50.31
CA ALA A 39 12.83 -9.73 -51.65
C ALA A 39 11.76 -9.08 -52.57
N ASN A 40 12.08 -8.95 -53.86
CA ASN A 40 11.20 -8.35 -54.86
C ASN A 40 10.72 -9.39 -55.87
N PRO A 41 9.63 -10.12 -55.58
CA PRO A 41 9.07 -11.12 -56.51
C PRO A 41 8.46 -10.45 -57.71
N ARG A 42 8.34 -11.19 -58.80
CA ARG A 42 7.65 -10.75 -60.03
C ARG A 42 6.19 -11.19 -60.08
N ASN A 43 5.87 -12.30 -59.39
CA ASN A 43 4.53 -12.82 -59.29
C ASN A 43 3.64 -11.82 -58.48
N PRO A 44 2.53 -11.30 -59.07
CA PRO A 44 1.63 -10.37 -58.41
C PRO A 44 1.10 -10.88 -57.06
N GLN A 45 0.80 -12.17 -56.95
CA GLN A 45 0.31 -12.80 -55.69
C GLN A 45 1.38 -12.77 -54.59
N LEU A 46 2.66 -12.93 -54.96
CA LEU A 46 3.78 -12.88 -53.97
C LEU A 46 4.08 -11.40 -53.59
N ILE A 47 3.88 -10.43 -54.48
CA ILE A 47 3.97 -8.99 -54.18
C ILE A 47 2.92 -8.63 -53.13
N GLU A 48 1.66 -9.04 -53.37
CA GLU A 48 0.55 -8.84 -52.45
C GLU A 48 0.80 -9.51 -51.09
N LEU A 49 1.23 -10.78 -51.05
CA LEU A 49 1.56 -11.52 -49.86
C LEU A 49 2.65 -10.80 -49.05
N LYS A 50 3.74 -10.37 -49.68
CA LYS A 50 4.81 -9.59 -49.05
C LYS A 50 4.24 -8.34 -48.38
N SER A 51 3.40 -7.59 -49.11
CA SER A 51 2.81 -6.36 -48.59
C SER A 51 1.94 -6.63 -47.35
N VAL A 52 1.06 -7.61 -47.43
CA VAL A 52 0.17 -7.98 -46.32
C VAL A 52 0.96 -8.46 -45.10
N LEU A 53 1.97 -9.30 -45.29
CA LEU A 53 2.82 -9.77 -44.20
C LEU A 53 3.62 -8.65 -43.53
N ASN A 54 4.25 -7.77 -44.33
CA ASN A 54 4.99 -6.65 -43.78
C ASN A 54 4.07 -5.66 -43.03
N ASN A 55 2.88 -5.37 -43.57
CA ASN A 55 1.89 -4.55 -42.88
C ASN A 55 1.43 -5.18 -41.56
N LEU A 56 1.21 -6.49 -41.54
CA LEU A 56 0.90 -7.22 -40.29
C LEU A 56 2.05 -7.05 -39.25
N LEU A 57 3.29 -7.21 -39.70
CA LEU A 57 4.46 -7.03 -38.84
C LEU A 57 4.61 -5.59 -38.33
N ASP A 58 4.29 -4.59 -39.16
CA ASP A 58 4.25 -3.19 -38.73
C ASP A 58 3.22 -2.94 -37.63
N VAL A 59 2.02 -3.51 -37.77
CA VAL A 59 0.96 -3.45 -36.76
C VAL A 59 1.39 -4.16 -35.49
N LEU A 60 1.95 -5.36 -35.58
CA LEU A 60 2.44 -6.13 -34.41
C LEU A 60 3.54 -5.36 -33.70
N GLN A 61 4.52 -4.82 -34.41
CA GLN A 61 5.59 -4.02 -33.83
C GLN A 61 5.06 -2.76 -33.12
N THR A 62 4.07 -2.08 -33.70
CA THR A 62 3.45 -0.90 -33.08
C THR A 62 2.63 -1.25 -31.85
N LYS A 63 1.91 -2.36 -31.88
CA LYS A 63 1.02 -2.76 -30.80
C LYS A 63 1.78 -3.48 -29.67
N VAL A 64 2.68 -4.39 -30.03
CA VAL A 64 3.40 -5.21 -29.04
C VAL A 64 4.73 -4.55 -28.66
N GLY A 65 5.62 -4.36 -29.64
CA GLY A 65 6.97 -3.88 -29.46
C GLY A 65 7.91 -4.53 -30.46
N LYS A 66 9.21 -4.37 -30.25
CA LYS A 66 10.25 -4.90 -31.14
C LYS A 66 10.61 -6.35 -30.84
N ASP A 67 10.61 -6.71 -29.56
CA ASP A 67 11.13 -7.98 -29.07
C ASP A 67 10.22 -8.52 -27.95
N MET A 68 9.48 -9.56 -28.27
CA MET A 68 8.57 -10.23 -27.33
C MET A 68 9.31 -10.90 -26.16
N ASN A 69 10.58 -11.30 -26.36
CA ASN A 69 11.36 -11.94 -25.31
C ASN A 69 11.72 -10.95 -24.21
N LYS A 70 11.95 -9.67 -24.54
CA LYS A 70 12.16 -8.63 -23.55
C LYS A 70 10.92 -8.39 -22.68
N ILE A 71 9.75 -8.37 -23.29
CA ILE A 71 8.48 -8.26 -22.55
C ILE A 71 8.34 -9.46 -21.60
N HIS A 72 8.58 -10.67 -22.10
CA HIS A 72 8.51 -11.89 -21.29
C HIS A 72 9.51 -11.85 -20.12
N SER A 73 10.77 -11.45 -20.38
CA SER A 73 11.79 -11.33 -19.33
C SER A 73 11.37 -10.37 -18.21
N ILE A 74 10.85 -9.20 -18.55
CA ILE A 74 10.38 -8.24 -17.55
C ILE A 74 9.19 -8.79 -16.74
N PHE A 75 8.27 -9.53 -17.36
CA PHE A 75 7.19 -10.18 -16.61
C PHE A 75 7.70 -11.27 -15.65
N GLU A 76 8.72 -12.04 -16.01
CA GLU A 76 9.34 -13.00 -15.08
C GLU A 76 10.07 -12.28 -13.91
N GLU A 77 10.69 -11.14 -14.16
CA GLU A 77 11.24 -10.30 -13.10
C GLU A 77 10.12 -9.76 -12.18
N PHE A 78 9.04 -9.22 -12.73
CA PHE A 78 7.89 -8.75 -11.95
C PHE A 78 7.26 -9.86 -11.10
N LYS A 79 7.16 -11.07 -11.65
CA LYS A 79 6.71 -12.26 -10.94
C LYS A 79 7.63 -12.63 -9.76
N SER A 80 8.92 -12.33 -9.90
CA SER A 80 9.93 -12.49 -8.83
C SER A 80 9.99 -11.28 -7.88
N LEU A 81 9.06 -10.33 -8.00
CA LEU A 81 9.00 -9.08 -7.25
C LEU A 81 10.21 -8.17 -7.49
N ASP A 82 10.89 -8.32 -8.61
CA ASP A 82 11.96 -7.43 -9.06
C ASP A 82 11.43 -6.44 -10.09
N PHE A 83 11.31 -5.18 -9.69
CA PHE A 83 10.80 -4.07 -10.49
C PHE A 83 11.91 -3.06 -10.87
N ARG A 84 13.18 -3.44 -10.74
CA ARG A 84 14.30 -2.53 -10.98
C ARG A 84 14.57 -2.27 -12.45
N HIS A 85 14.19 -3.21 -13.31
CA HIS A 85 14.46 -3.11 -14.74
C HIS A 85 13.23 -2.68 -15.52
N LYS A 86 13.48 -2.17 -16.70
CA LYS A 86 12.46 -1.75 -17.66
C LYS A 86 12.89 -2.10 -19.08
N ILE A 87 11.93 -2.14 -20.00
CA ILE A 87 12.21 -2.32 -21.43
C ILE A 87 12.82 -1.03 -21.96
N GLU A 88 14.09 -1.10 -22.35
CA GLU A 88 14.78 0.03 -22.95
C GLU A 88 14.26 0.32 -24.36
N ASN A 89 14.14 1.62 -24.71
CA ASN A 89 13.63 2.06 -26.00
C ASN A 89 12.27 1.47 -26.36
N ALA A 90 11.40 1.30 -25.36
CA ALA A 90 10.03 0.85 -25.55
C ALA A 90 9.30 1.72 -26.57
N SER A 91 8.72 1.10 -27.59
CA SER A 91 8.03 1.78 -28.69
C SER A 91 6.65 1.21 -28.98
N GLY A 92 6.44 -0.08 -28.74
CA GLY A 92 5.13 -0.71 -28.84
C GLY A 92 4.25 -0.44 -27.62
N SER A 93 2.93 -0.46 -27.86
CA SER A 93 1.98 -0.16 -26.78
C SER A 93 2.13 -1.09 -25.56
N VAL A 94 2.39 -2.39 -25.79
CA VAL A 94 2.60 -3.34 -24.69
C VAL A 94 3.89 -3.04 -23.93
N GLU A 95 5.00 -2.76 -24.64
CA GLU A 95 6.27 -2.40 -24.00
C GLU A 95 6.11 -1.16 -23.10
N VAL A 96 5.47 -0.10 -23.61
CA VAL A 96 5.24 1.15 -22.86
C VAL A 96 4.35 0.90 -21.64
N THR A 97 3.26 0.15 -21.84
CA THR A 97 2.33 -0.17 -20.76
C THR A 97 2.99 -1.03 -19.67
N THR A 98 3.86 -1.97 -20.07
CA THR A 98 4.63 -2.81 -19.13
C THR A 98 5.55 -1.94 -18.26
N ASN A 99 6.26 -0.99 -18.85
CA ASN A 99 7.10 -0.05 -18.10
C ASN A 99 6.27 0.82 -17.14
N ALA A 100 5.15 1.36 -17.61
CA ALA A 100 4.24 2.15 -16.77
C ALA A 100 3.68 1.33 -15.59
N LEU A 101 3.33 0.07 -15.82
CA LEU A 101 2.90 -0.84 -14.76
C LEU A 101 3.98 -1.03 -13.70
N GLY A 102 5.23 -1.26 -14.10
CA GLY A 102 6.37 -1.38 -13.18
C GLY A 102 6.55 -0.11 -12.33
N GLU A 103 6.47 1.06 -12.93
CA GLU A 103 6.59 2.35 -12.23
C GLU A 103 5.46 2.56 -11.21
N GLU A 104 4.21 2.24 -11.56
CA GLU A 104 3.07 2.34 -10.63
C GLU A 104 3.18 1.34 -9.47
N ILE A 105 3.68 0.12 -9.71
CA ILE A 105 3.94 -0.84 -8.63
C ILE A 105 5.01 -0.32 -7.68
N ILE A 106 6.13 0.21 -8.20
CA ILE A 106 7.19 0.82 -7.36
C ILE A 106 6.61 1.95 -6.49
N LYS A 107 5.79 2.82 -7.08
CA LYS A 107 5.14 3.92 -6.35
C LYS A 107 4.21 3.41 -5.25
N MET A 108 3.40 2.38 -5.55
CA MET A 108 2.52 1.74 -4.57
C MET A 108 3.31 1.11 -3.42
N LEU A 109 4.42 0.43 -3.71
CA LEU A 109 5.30 -0.18 -2.70
C LEU A 109 5.94 0.89 -1.79
N LYS A 110 6.38 2.02 -2.34
CA LYS A 110 6.90 3.14 -1.56
C LYS A 110 5.84 3.72 -0.63
N GLN A 111 4.64 3.99 -1.14
CA GLN A 111 3.52 4.50 -0.34
C GLN A 111 3.13 3.51 0.77
N SER A 112 3.11 2.21 0.47
CA SER A 112 2.84 1.16 1.46
C SER A 112 3.90 1.13 2.57
N SER A 113 5.17 1.30 2.22
CA SER A 113 6.27 1.38 3.18
C SER A 113 6.16 2.61 4.08
N GLU A 114 5.84 3.78 3.51
CA GLU A 114 5.62 5.02 4.26
C GLU A 114 4.43 4.90 5.21
N PHE A 115 3.34 4.28 4.75
CA PHE A 115 2.16 4.01 5.57
C PHE A 115 2.49 3.06 6.73
N ALA A 116 3.24 1.98 6.48
CA ALA A 116 3.67 1.05 7.53
C ALA A 116 4.53 1.73 8.60
N ASN A 117 5.46 2.60 8.19
CA ASN A 117 6.27 3.40 9.11
C ASN A 117 5.41 4.37 9.95
N SER A 118 4.44 5.02 9.32
CA SER A 118 3.51 5.92 10.03
C SER A 118 2.67 5.14 11.05
N LEU A 119 2.17 3.97 10.68
CA LEU A 119 1.40 3.09 11.58
C LEU A 119 2.25 2.63 12.78
N ALA A 120 3.51 2.27 12.56
CA ALA A 120 4.43 1.90 13.64
C ALA A 120 4.65 3.07 14.62
N ASN A 121 4.81 4.29 14.10
CA ASN A 121 4.96 5.50 14.93
C ASN A 121 3.70 5.80 15.74
N GLU A 122 2.52 5.72 15.13
CA GLU A 122 1.25 5.94 15.84
C GLU A 122 0.99 4.85 16.89
N SER A 123 1.35 3.60 16.63
CA SER A 123 1.27 2.51 17.60
C SER A 123 2.15 2.78 18.82
N SER A 124 3.38 3.29 18.60
CA SER A 124 4.28 3.67 19.70
C SER A 124 3.71 4.83 20.55
N LYS A 125 3.13 5.84 19.90
CA LYS A 125 2.46 6.96 20.60
C LYS A 125 1.29 6.47 21.44
N LEU A 126 0.47 5.57 20.89
CA LEU A 126 -0.66 4.98 21.59
C LEU A 126 -0.19 4.19 22.82
N GLN A 127 0.87 3.40 22.69
CA GLN A 127 1.45 2.66 23.80
C GLN A 127 1.91 3.59 24.94
N ASN A 128 2.59 4.69 24.61
CA ASN A 128 2.99 5.68 25.59
C ASN A 128 1.79 6.37 26.26
N ALA A 129 0.74 6.69 25.50
CA ALA A 129 -0.48 7.27 26.03
C ALA A 129 -1.19 6.33 27.01
N VAL A 130 -1.24 5.02 26.71
CA VAL A 130 -1.81 4.00 27.61
C VAL A 130 -0.99 3.87 28.88
N GLN A 131 0.35 3.91 28.82
CA GLN A 131 1.20 3.89 29.99
C GLN A 131 0.96 5.13 30.89
N ASN A 132 0.88 6.31 30.31
CA ASN A 132 0.60 7.55 31.03
C ASN A 132 -0.79 7.50 31.69
N LEU A 133 -1.80 7.00 30.97
CA LEU A 133 -3.15 6.83 31.51
C LEU A 133 -3.17 5.86 32.69
N THR A 134 -2.45 4.74 32.58
CA THR A 134 -2.31 3.76 33.67
C THR A 134 -1.66 4.38 34.90
N SER A 135 -0.59 5.15 34.71
CA SER A 135 0.10 5.87 35.80
C SER A 135 -0.82 6.89 36.48
N SER A 136 -1.53 7.68 35.69
CA SER A 136 -2.49 8.68 36.18
C SER A 136 -3.65 8.01 36.94
N SER A 137 -4.16 6.88 36.45
CA SER A 137 -5.23 6.14 37.11
C SER A 137 -4.77 5.59 38.47
N ASN A 138 -3.54 5.09 38.56
CA ASN A 138 -2.97 4.61 39.84
C ASN A 138 -2.80 5.76 40.84
N SER A 139 -2.33 6.93 40.38
CA SER A 139 -2.22 8.11 41.24
C SER A 139 -3.59 8.60 41.73
N GLN A 140 -4.60 8.54 40.86
CA GLN A 140 -5.97 8.89 41.22
C GLN A 140 -6.57 7.91 42.21
N ALA A 141 -6.30 6.63 42.08
CA ALA A 141 -6.73 5.62 43.04
C ALA A 141 -6.13 5.88 44.44
N ALA A 142 -4.82 6.18 44.51
CA ALA A 142 -4.17 6.55 45.76
C ALA A 142 -4.77 7.81 46.41
N SER A 143 -5.07 8.84 45.62
CA SER A 143 -5.73 10.07 46.12
C SER A 143 -7.16 9.79 46.62
N LEU A 144 -7.87 8.85 46.03
CA LEU A 144 -9.19 8.43 46.49
C LEU A 144 -9.11 7.69 47.81
N GLU A 145 -8.10 6.82 47.99
CA GLU A 145 -7.85 6.14 49.28
C GLU A 145 -7.54 7.14 50.42
N GLU A 146 -6.68 8.17 50.15
CA GLU A 146 -6.41 9.24 51.08
C GLU A 146 -7.67 10.03 51.43
N THR A 147 -8.50 10.34 50.42
CA THR A 147 -9.75 11.06 50.64
C THR A 147 -10.74 10.22 51.47
N ALA A 148 -10.83 8.93 51.23
CA ALA A 148 -11.66 8.03 52.03
C ALA A 148 -11.20 7.96 53.50
N ALA A 149 -9.90 7.87 53.74
CA ALA A 149 -9.35 7.88 55.09
C ALA A 149 -9.65 9.22 55.82
N ALA A 150 -9.51 10.37 55.14
CA ALA A 150 -9.84 11.66 55.70
C ALA A 150 -11.35 11.79 56.02
N LEU A 151 -12.24 11.21 55.21
CA LEU A 151 -13.69 11.19 55.46
C LEU A 151 -14.02 10.30 56.68
N GLU A 152 -13.31 9.19 56.89
CA GLU A 152 -13.46 8.37 58.11
C GLU A 152 -13.06 9.12 59.37
N GLU A 153 -11.93 9.88 59.32
CA GLU A 153 -11.49 10.72 60.44
C GLU A 153 -12.48 11.86 60.76
N ILE A 154 -12.99 12.52 59.71
CA ILE A 154 -14.03 13.52 59.87
C ILE A 154 -15.29 12.92 60.51
N THR A 155 -15.70 11.75 60.03
CA THR A 155 -16.86 11.07 60.59
C THR A 155 -16.71 10.76 62.06
N SER A 156 -15.53 10.22 62.46
CA SER A 156 -15.19 9.96 63.84
C SER A 156 -15.19 11.27 64.68
N SER A 157 -14.61 12.32 64.17
CA SER A 157 -14.59 13.64 64.81
C SER A 157 -16.00 14.19 65.00
N MET A 158 -16.90 14.05 64.03
CA MET A 158 -18.31 14.48 64.10
C MET A 158 -19.08 13.67 65.17
N GLN A 159 -18.80 12.37 65.32
CA GLN A 159 -19.37 11.54 66.40
C GLN A 159 -18.93 12.05 67.76
N ASN A 160 -17.65 12.35 67.92
CA ASN A 160 -17.13 12.93 69.19
C ASN A 160 -17.73 14.30 69.49
N VAL A 161 -17.93 15.17 68.46
CA VAL A 161 -18.59 16.46 68.66
C VAL A 161 -20.06 16.25 69.04
N SER A 162 -20.74 15.31 68.46
CA SER A 162 -22.13 14.98 68.80
C SER A 162 -22.27 14.53 70.28
N GLN A 163 -21.34 13.65 70.70
CA GLN A 163 -21.31 13.19 72.11
C GLN A 163 -21.08 14.35 73.06
N LYS A 164 -20.05 15.17 72.82
CA LYS A 164 -19.78 16.35 73.66
C LYS A 164 -20.92 17.34 73.70
N THR A 165 -21.62 17.51 72.56
CA THR A 165 -22.82 18.36 72.52
C THR A 165 -23.94 17.82 73.41
N SER A 166 -24.15 16.49 73.41
CA SER A 166 -25.09 15.85 74.32
C SER A 166 -24.73 16.05 75.79
N ASP A 167 -23.41 15.89 76.11
CA ASP A 167 -22.90 16.07 77.46
C ASP A 167 -23.14 17.55 77.94
N VAL A 168 -22.90 18.52 77.07
CA VAL A 168 -23.13 19.96 77.36
C VAL A 168 -24.65 20.25 77.61
N ILE A 169 -25.52 19.61 76.83
CA ILE A 169 -26.98 19.72 77.05
C ILE A 169 -27.34 19.20 78.46
N THR A 170 -26.84 18.03 78.80
CA THR A 170 -27.10 17.43 80.11
C THR A 170 -26.60 18.32 81.24
N GLN A 171 -25.34 18.84 81.17
CA GLN A 171 -24.80 19.80 82.15
C GLN A 171 -25.61 21.10 82.22
N SER A 172 -26.11 21.58 81.10
CA SER A 172 -26.98 22.79 81.06
C SER A 172 -28.32 22.57 81.80
N GLU A 173 -28.89 21.36 81.68
CA GLU A 173 -30.11 20.99 82.42
C GLU A 173 -29.83 20.88 83.94
N GLU A 174 -28.68 20.32 84.33
CA GLU A 174 -28.26 20.24 85.74
C GLU A 174 -28.07 21.65 86.30
N ILE A 175 -27.39 22.57 85.59
CA ILE A 175 -27.21 23.96 85.98
C ILE A 175 -28.55 24.66 86.13
N LYS A 176 -29.47 24.46 85.21
CA LYS A 176 -30.84 24.99 85.30
C LYS A 176 -31.56 24.52 86.57
N ASN A 177 -31.44 23.24 86.89
CA ASN A 177 -32.04 22.70 88.11
C ASN A 177 -31.44 23.31 89.40
N VAL A 178 -30.12 23.41 89.45
CA VAL A 178 -29.43 24.07 90.58
C VAL A 178 -29.85 25.53 90.71
N THR A 179 -29.95 26.29 89.59
CA THR A 179 -30.41 27.70 89.58
C THR A 179 -31.85 27.82 90.07
N GLY A 180 -32.72 26.86 89.73
CA GLY A 180 -34.09 26.77 90.22
C GLY A 180 -34.13 26.62 91.77
N ILE A 181 -33.36 25.69 92.28
CA ILE A 181 -33.24 25.45 93.72
C ILE A 181 -32.76 26.69 94.44
N ILE A 182 -31.76 27.39 93.86
CA ILE A 182 -31.25 28.62 94.45
C ILE A 182 -32.34 29.75 94.48
N GLY A 183 -33.16 29.82 93.40
CA GLY A 183 -34.26 30.78 93.36
C GLY A 183 -35.39 30.47 94.34
N ASP A 184 -35.60 29.19 94.71
CA ASP A 184 -36.58 28.83 95.72
C ASP A 184 -36.10 29.06 97.15
N ILE A 185 -34.79 29.22 97.36
CA ILE A 185 -34.17 29.49 98.68
C ILE A 185 -34.06 31.01 98.95
N ALA A 186 -34.06 31.83 97.92
CA ALA A 186 -33.93 33.29 98.03
C ALA A 186 -35.25 33.98 98.24
#